data_c786b6fd45defa4d7e11fff515eb4531
#
_entry.id   c786b6fd45defa4d7e11fff515eb4531
#
_cell.length_a   1.000
_cell.length_b   1.000
_cell.length_c   1.000
_cell.angle_alpha   90.00
_cell.angle_beta   90.00
_cell.angle_gamma   90.00
#
_symmetry.space_group_name_H-M   'P 1'
#
loop_
_entity.id
_entity.type
_entity.pdbx_description
1 polymer ?
#
loop_
_entity_poly.entity_id
_entity_poly.type
_entity_poly.pdbx_seq_one_letter_code
_entity_poly.pdbx_strand_id
1 'polypeptide(L)'
;MNKVIESMSVNKPVQLGLCCLNTILREQKPPVFASRKMIVRSINDKGVGLLKMLIMQNLTDVITMMKWNEKNGIKVFRLSSELFPHKSNPRIEDYTFDFSLDLLKEIGKLSKKYNQRLTFHPGQYNVIGTPSERTFKQTMCDLKYHADVLDHMGLDENSVMVIHGGGVYNNKLETMERWCEQYKLLPENVRRRLVLENCERCFSIEDCLYISEKVNIPVVFDTHHYTCYNKLHPDETPLYPEEYIPEILETW
;
A
#
# COMPACT_ATOMS: atom_id res chain seq x y z
N MET A 1 -26.02 22.49 -6.67
CA MET A 1 -25.81 21.07 -7.01
C MET A 1 -25.44 20.82 -8.49
N ASN A 2 -26.12 21.39 -9.50
CA ASN A 2 -25.78 21.11 -10.91
C ASN A 2 -24.48 21.72 -11.48
N LYS A 3 -23.86 22.72 -10.83
CA LYS A 3 -22.63 23.36 -11.33
C LYS A 3 -21.34 22.60 -11.02
N VAL A 4 -21.33 21.74 -10.00
CA VAL A 4 -20.14 20.94 -9.62
C VAL A 4 -19.98 19.74 -10.55
N ILE A 5 -21.07 19.17 -11.03
CA ILE A 5 -21.05 17.99 -11.93
C ILE A 5 -20.58 18.35 -13.34
N GLU A 6 -20.85 19.57 -13.80
CA GLU A 6 -20.38 20.03 -15.13
C GLU A 6 -18.87 20.32 -15.24
N SER A 7 -18.19 20.57 -14.11
CA SER A 7 -16.73 20.75 -14.10
C SER A 7 -15.92 19.44 -14.07
N MET A 8 -16.59 18.30 -13.82
CA MET A 8 -15.97 16.98 -13.71
C MET A 8 -16.06 16.17 -15.01
N SER A 9 -16.01 16.79 -16.19
CA SER A 9 -15.76 16.05 -17.43
C SER A 9 -14.31 15.55 -17.48
N VAL A 10 -13.93 14.74 -16.50
CA VAL A 10 -12.68 13.99 -16.56
C VAL A 10 -12.91 12.77 -17.46
N ASN A 11 -12.89 12.98 -18.75
CA ASN A 11 -12.80 11.95 -19.79
C ASN A 11 -11.41 11.27 -19.76
N LYS A 12 -10.87 11.02 -18.56
CA LYS A 12 -9.71 10.14 -18.43
C LYS A 12 -10.24 8.72 -18.37
N PRO A 13 -9.83 7.84 -19.29
CA PRO A 13 -10.24 6.44 -19.25
C PRO A 13 -9.80 5.80 -17.94
N VAL A 14 -10.69 5.00 -17.33
CA VAL A 14 -10.35 4.19 -16.17
C VAL A 14 -9.14 3.31 -16.50
N GLN A 15 -8.12 3.37 -15.65
CA GLN A 15 -6.91 2.57 -15.82
C GLN A 15 -7.03 1.25 -15.05
N LEU A 16 -6.72 0.14 -15.72
CA LEU A 16 -6.66 -1.15 -15.06
C LEU A 16 -5.38 -1.28 -14.23
N GLY A 17 -5.55 -1.88 -13.04
CA GLY A 17 -4.48 -2.20 -12.11
C GLY A 17 -4.29 -3.70 -11.90
N LEU A 18 -3.04 -4.13 -11.71
CA LEU A 18 -2.68 -5.48 -11.27
C LEU A 18 -2.32 -5.45 -9.79
N CYS A 19 -3.00 -6.29 -9.00
CA CYS A 19 -2.72 -6.46 -7.56
C CYS A 19 -1.74 -7.61 -7.33
N CYS A 20 -0.45 -7.32 -7.19
CA CYS A 20 0.65 -8.19 -6.74
C CYS A 20 0.89 -9.47 -7.57
N LEU A 21 -0.14 -10.20 -7.97
CA LEU A 21 -0.03 -11.53 -8.56
C LEU A 21 -0.51 -11.55 -9.99
N ASN A 22 0.36 -12.02 -10.89
CA ASN A 22 0.00 -12.34 -12.26
C ASN A 22 -0.07 -13.87 -12.39
N THR A 23 -1.28 -14.42 -12.47
CA THR A 23 -1.51 -15.87 -12.51
C THR A 23 -0.90 -16.50 -13.76
N ILE A 24 -1.00 -15.82 -14.91
CA ILE A 24 -0.45 -16.29 -16.19
C ILE A 24 1.08 -16.43 -16.11
N LEU A 25 1.77 -15.44 -15.54
CA LEU A 25 3.22 -15.47 -15.38
C LEU A 25 3.65 -16.47 -14.30
N ARG A 26 2.84 -16.65 -13.27
CA ARG A 26 3.12 -17.56 -12.17
C ARG A 26 3.05 -19.03 -12.59
N GLU A 27 2.25 -19.36 -13.60
CA GLU A 27 2.12 -20.73 -14.16
C GLU A 27 3.24 -21.09 -15.14
N GLN A 28 4.08 -20.14 -15.53
CA GLN A 28 5.23 -20.40 -16.41
C GLN A 28 6.30 -21.25 -15.72
N LYS A 29 7.18 -21.81 -16.53
CA LYS A 29 8.35 -22.58 -16.09
C LYS A 29 9.62 -21.91 -16.65
N PRO A 30 10.45 -21.26 -15.81
CA PRO A 30 10.28 -21.02 -14.37
C PRO A 30 9.15 -20.02 -14.07
N PRO A 31 8.51 -20.11 -12.87
CA PRO A 31 7.42 -19.22 -12.50
C PRO A 31 7.92 -17.81 -12.20
N VAL A 32 7.18 -16.80 -12.65
CA VAL A 32 7.48 -15.37 -12.43
C VAL A 32 6.52 -14.79 -11.38
N PHE A 33 7.04 -14.36 -10.24
CA PHE A 33 6.29 -13.70 -9.16
C PHE A 33 7.23 -13.00 -8.18
N ALA A 34 6.78 -11.94 -7.53
CA ALA A 34 7.62 -11.04 -6.72
C ALA A 34 7.35 -11.14 -5.20
N SER A 35 6.95 -12.32 -4.71
CA SER A 35 6.61 -12.55 -3.30
C SER A 35 7.31 -13.77 -2.71
N ARG A 36 8.54 -14.06 -3.16
CA ARG A 36 9.37 -15.11 -2.56
C ARG A 36 9.84 -14.67 -1.20
N LYS A 37 9.75 -15.58 -0.23
CA LYS A 37 10.19 -15.34 1.15
C LYS A 37 10.85 -16.56 1.76
N MET A 38 11.52 -16.36 2.87
CA MET A 38 12.09 -17.40 3.72
C MET A 38 11.51 -17.30 5.14
N ILE A 39 11.40 -18.42 5.83
CA ILE A 39 11.10 -18.40 7.26
C ILE A 39 12.35 -18.03 8.07
N VAL A 40 12.15 -17.41 9.24
CA VAL A 40 13.25 -16.93 10.10
C VAL A 40 14.28 -18.04 10.38
N ARG A 41 13.83 -19.27 10.68
CA ARG A 41 14.74 -20.41 10.92
C ARG A 41 15.69 -20.64 9.73
N SER A 42 15.16 -20.63 8.51
CA SER A 42 16.00 -20.85 7.31
C SER A 42 17.00 -19.71 7.08
N ILE A 43 16.66 -18.47 7.49
CA ILE A 43 17.59 -17.34 7.41
C ILE A 43 18.72 -17.53 8.44
N ASN A 44 18.38 -17.92 9.66
CA ASN A 44 19.36 -18.19 10.71
C ASN A 44 20.31 -19.34 10.33
N ASP A 45 19.79 -20.40 9.69
CA ASP A 45 20.58 -21.56 9.29
C ASP A 45 21.44 -21.31 8.05
N LYS A 46 20.96 -20.53 7.08
CA LYS A 46 21.56 -20.35 5.75
C LYS A 46 22.16 -18.96 5.49
N GLY A 47 21.91 -18.04 6.42
CA GLY A 47 22.41 -16.67 6.36
C GLY A 47 21.58 -15.72 5.47
N VAL A 48 21.80 -14.43 5.68
CA VAL A 48 21.14 -13.33 4.96
C VAL A 48 21.49 -13.30 3.45
N GLY A 49 22.61 -13.93 3.05
CA GLY A 49 23.02 -14.00 1.64
C GLY A 49 21.98 -14.65 0.74
N LEU A 50 21.37 -15.78 1.17
CA LEU A 50 20.31 -16.43 0.41
C LEU A 50 19.03 -15.58 0.36
N LEU A 51 18.69 -14.88 1.44
CA LEU A 51 17.59 -13.93 1.46
C LEU A 51 17.78 -12.81 0.42
N LYS A 52 18.98 -12.24 0.34
CA LYS A 52 19.34 -11.22 -0.67
C LYS A 52 19.18 -11.77 -2.10
N MET A 53 19.56 -13.01 -2.37
CA MET A 53 19.34 -13.65 -3.68
C MET A 53 17.86 -13.77 -4.03
N LEU A 54 16.99 -14.13 -3.06
CA LEU A 54 15.53 -14.16 -3.26
C LEU A 54 14.94 -12.78 -3.55
N ILE A 55 15.43 -11.76 -2.86
CA ILE A 55 15.02 -10.37 -3.11
C ILE A 55 15.42 -9.94 -4.54
N MET A 56 16.65 -10.24 -4.97
CA MET A 56 17.09 -9.94 -6.34
C MET A 56 16.20 -10.64 -7.38
N GLN A 57 15.80 -11.88 -7.12
CA GLN A 57 14.84 -12.59 -8.00
C GLN A 57 13.46 -11.92 -7.98
N ASN A 58 12.94 -11.50 -6.81
CA ASN A 58 11.69 -10.75 -6.73
C ASN A 58 11.74 -9.48 -7.58
N LEU A 59 12.82 -8.70 -7.48
CA LEU A 59 12.99 -7.46 -8.25
C LEU A 59 13.10 -7.73 -9.77
N THR A 60 13.82 -8.77 -10.17
CA THR A 60 13.92 -9.19 -11.56
C THR A 60 12.55 -9.59 -12.12
N ASP A 61 11.76 -10.27 -11.31
CA ASP A 61 10.40 -10.68 -11.69
C ASP A 61 9.43 -9.49 -11.74
N VAL A 62 9.59 -8.47 -10.89
CA VAL A 62 8.86 -7.19 -11.03
C VAL A 62 9.09 -6.59 -12.42
N ILE A 63 10.33 -6.54 -12.89
CA ILE A 63 10.66 -6.03 -14.25
C ILE A 63 9.93 -6.82 -15.33
N THR A 64 9.90 -8.15 -15.20
CA THR A 64 9.19 -9.03 -16.12
C THR A 64 7.68 -8.78 -16.09
N MET A 65 7.10 -8.63 -14.89
CA MET A 65 5.68 -8.31 -14.71
C MET A 65 5.33 -6.93 -15.30
N MET A 66 6.17 -5.92 -15.11
CA MET A 66 5.97 -4.58 -15.69
C MET A 66 5.97 -4.61 -17.22
N LYS A 67 6.87 -5.38 -17.84
CA LYS A 67 6.90 -5.58 -19.30
C LYS A 67 5.64 -6.28 -19.80
N TRP A 68 5.13 -7.23 -19.03
CA TRP A 68 3.87 -7.91 -19.33
C TRP A 68 2.68 -6.95 -19.19
N ASN A 69 2.63 -6.17 -18.12
CA ASN A 69 1.61 -5.15 -17.89
C ASN A 69 1.53 -4.16 -19.06
N GLU A 70 2.68 -3.66 -19.53
CA GLU A 70 2.73 -2.74 -20.67
C GLU A 70 2.11 -3.35 -21.93
N LYS A 71 2.41 -4.61 -22.23
CA LYS A 71 1.83 -5.31 -23.38
C LYS A 71 0.32 -5.54 -23.27
N ASN A 72 -0.22 -5.55 -22.06
CA ASN A 72 -1.62 -5.83 -21.78
C ASN A 72 -2.42 -4.58 -21.34
N GLY A 73 -1.87 -3.39 -21.49
CA GLY A 73 -2.57 -2.13 -21.20
C GLY A 73 -2.81 -1.86 -19.70
N ILE A 74 -2.10 -2.54 -18.80
CA ILE A 74 -2.19 -2.34 -17.35
C ILE A 74 -1.28 -1.19 -16.94
N LYS A 75 -1.83 -0.15 -16.35
CA LYS A 75 -1.11 1.10 -16.01
C LYS A 75 -0.93 1.35 -14.52
N VAL A 76 -1.57 0.55 -13.66
CA VAL A 76 -1.35 0.58 -12.21
C VAL A 76 -0.86 -0.78 -11.75
N PHE A 77 0.21 -0.81 -10.97
CA PHE A 77 0.76 -2.07 -10.46
C PHE A 77 1.03 -1.97 -8.96
N ARG A 78 0.24 -2.68 -8.17
CA ARG A 78 0.48 -2.84 -6.74
C ARG A 78 1.57 -3.89 -6.52
N LEU A 79 2.74 -3.44 -6.05
CA LEU A 79 3.86 -4.28 -5.69
C LEU A 79 3.51 -5.15 -4.46
N SER A 80 4.15 -6.30 -4.35
CA SER A 80 4.00 -7.15 -3.18
C SER A 80 4.64 -6.52 -1.95
N SER A 81 3.94 -6.51 -0.80
CA SER A 81 4.52 -6.14 0.50
C SER A 81 5.62 -7.12 0.96
N GLU A 82 5.74 -8.28 0.32
CA GLU A 82 6.80 -9.26 0.55
C GLU A 82 8.02 -9.07 -0.40
N LEU A 83 8.12 -7.91 -1.07
CA LEU A 83 9.22 -7.64 -2.02
C LEU A 83 10.59 -7.71 -1.35
N PHE A 84 10.68 -7.20 -0.10
CA PHE A 84 11.85 -7.27 0.78
C PHE A 84 11.47 -8.01 2.07
N PRO A 85 11.43 -9.35 2.07
CA PRO A 85 10.98 -10.13 3.21
C PRO A 85 11.81 -9.84 4.46
N HIS A 86 11.11 -9.69 5.60
CA HIS A 86 11.72 -9.44 6.91
C HIS A 86 12.50 -8.12 7.06
N LYS A 87 12.40 -7.17 6.14
CA LYS A 87 13.13 -5.89 6.24
C LYS A 87 12.81 -5.11 7.53
N SER A 88 11.57 -5.19 7.99
CA SER A 88 11.11 -4.58 9.25
C SER A 88 11.11 -5.56 10.45
N ASN A 89 11.58 -6.80 10.28
CA ASN A 89 11.50 -7.81 11.33
C ASN A 89 12.69 -7.70 12.30
N PRO A 90 12.47 -7.32 13.59
CA PRO A 90 13.55 -7.13 14.55
C PRO A 90 14.28 -8.42 14.96
N ARG A 91 13.81 -9.61 14.52
CA ARG A 91 14.46 -10.90 14.76
C ARG A 91 15.49 -11.28 13.70
N ILE A 92 15.59 -10.50 12.63
CA ILE A 92 16.53 -10.75 11.54
C ILE A 92 17.55 -9.61 11.55
N GLU A 93 18.83 -9.98 11.31
CA GLU A 93 19.87 -8.99 11.09
C GLU A 93 19.44 -8.03 9.97
N ASP A 94 19.49 -6.73 10.24
CA ASP A 94 19.13 -5.72 9.26
C ASP A 94 20.08 -5.78 8.07
N TYR A 95 19.53 -5.63 6.89
CA TYR A 95 20.30 -5.57 5.63
C TYR A 95 20.01 -4.26 4.89
N THR A 96 21.04 -3.66 4.34
CA THR A 96 20.92 -2.43 3.54
C THR A 96 20.31 -2.73 2.17
N PHE A 97 19.91 -1.68 1.42
CA PHE A 97 19.40 -1.81 0.05
C PHE A 97 20.52 -1.87 -1.00
N ASP A 98 21.79 -1.69 -0.62
CA ASP A 98 22.92 -1.48 -1.54
C ASP A 98 23.03 -2.54 -2.64
N PHE A 99 22.82 -3.82 -2.29
CA PHE A 99 22.86 -4.93 -3.25
C PHE A 99 21.79 -4.89 -4.31
N SER A 100 20.74 -4.09 -4.14
CA SER A 100 19.54 -4.04 -4.99
C SER A 100 19.30 -2.70 -5.68
N LEU A 101 20.11 -1.68 -5.41
CA LEU A 101 19.89 -0.31 -5.88
C LEU A 101 19.79 -0.19 -7.40
N ASP A 102 20.59 -0.97 -8.15
CA ASP A 102 20.54 -0.91 -9.62
C ASP A 102 19.22 -1.43 -10.18
N LEU A 103 18.68 -2.53 -9.61
CA LEU A 103 17.37 -3.05 -10.01
C LEU A 103 16.24 -2.09 -9.58
N LEU A 104 16.31 -1.52 -8.40
CA LEU A 104 15.33 -0.51 -7.95
C LEU A 104 15.29 0.69 -8.89
N LYS A 105 16.46 1.23 -9.27
CA LYS A 105 16.57 2.32 -10.25
C LYS A 105 16.03 1.91 -11.62
N GLU A 106 16.28 0.67 -12.07
CA GLU A 106 15.74 0.16 -13.33
C GLU A 106 14.22 0.08 -13.30
N ILE A 107 13.64 -0.44 -12.21
CA ILE A 107 12.18 -0.49 -12.01
C ILE A 107 11.59 0.92 -12.10
N GLY A 108 12.19 1.89 -11.42
CA GLY A 108 11.74 3.29 -11.47
C GLY A 108 11.82 3.91 -12.87
N LYS A 109 12.89 3.62 -13.63
CA LYS A 109 13.01 4.04 -15.05
C LYS A 109 11.92 3.41 -15.92
N LEU A 110 11.61 2.14 -15.72
CA LEU A 110 10.55 1.44 -16.45
C LEU A 110 9.17 1.97 -16.09
N SER A 111 8.91 2.27 -14.81
CA SER A 111 7.68 2.91 -14.37
C SER A 111 7.41 4.20 -15.16
N LYS A 112 8.41 5.09 -15.22
CA LYS A 112 8.32 6.34 -16.00
C LYS A 112 8.17 6.08 -17.50
N LYS A 113 8.96 5.16 -18.06
CA LYS A 113 8.94 4.82 -19.50
C LYS A 113 7.58 4.28 -19.95
N TYR A 114 6.96 3.43 -19.15
CA TYR A 114 5.68 2.78 -19.48
C TYR A 114 4.47 3.54 -18.95
N ASN A 115 4.69 4.65 -18.24
CA ASN A 115 3.64 5.36 -17.51
C ASN A 115 2.82 4.39 -16.65
N GLN A 116 3.51 3.51 -15.92
CA GLN A 116 2.91 2.59 -14.95
C GLN A 116 3.09 3.16 -13.55
N ARG A 117 1.98 3.45 -12.86
CA ARG A 117 1.97 3.86 -11.45
C ARG A 117 2.24 2.64 -10.58
N LEU A 118 3.33 2.67 -9.81
CA LEU A 118 3.66 1.64 -8.84
C LEU A 118 3.14 2.05 -7.46
N THR A 119 2.52 1.11 -6.75
CA THR A 119 1.96 1.34 -5.41
C THR A 119 2.31 0.19 -4.49
N PHE A 120 2.19 0.40 -3.17
CA PHE A 120 2.21 -0.66 -2.18
C PHE A 120 0.88 -0.74 -1.43
N HIS A 121 0.65 -1.89 -0.83
CA HIS A 121 -0.34 -2.09 0.22
C HIS A 121 0.33 -2.82 1.38
N PRO A 122 0.98 -2.08 2.31
CA PRO A 122 1.60 -2.67 3.49
C PRO A 122 0.63 -3.58 4.23
N GLY A 123 1.16 -4.65 4.85
CA GLY A 123 0.34 -5.69 5.46
C GLY A 123 -0.58 -5.16 6.56
N GLN A 124 -1.66 -5.88 6.82
CA GLN A 124 -2.74 -5.53 7.78
C GLN A 124 -2.27 -5.33 9.25
N TYR A 125 -1.01 -5.67 9.56
CA TYR A 125 -0.42 -5.45 10.89
C TYR A 125 0.09 -4.02 11.09
N ASN A 126 0.04 -3.18 10.06
CA ASN A 126 0.37 -1.76 10.12
C ASN A 126 -0.82 -1.00 10.69
N VAL A 127 -0.79 -0.75 11.99
CA VAL A 127 -1.90 -0.16 12.76
C VAL A 127 -1.46 1.15 13.42
N ILE A 128 -1.65 2.28 12.72
CA ILE A 128 -1.25 3.60 13.22
C ILE A 128 -2.00 3.93 14.53
N GLY A 129 -3.30 3.70 14.62
CA GLY A 129 -4.12 4.01 15.80
C GLY A 129 -3.92 3.10 17.01
N THR A 130 -2.89 2.26 17.07
CA THR A 130 -2.65 1.33 18.18
C THR A 130 -2.30 2.05 19.48
N PRO A 131 -2.81 1.59 20.65
CA PRO A 131 -2.37 2.11 21.95
C PRO A 131 -1.01 1.57 22.40
N SER A 132 -0.46 0.57 21.70
CA SER A 132 0.83 -0.04 22.03
C SER A 132 1.98 0.70 21.35
N GLU A 133 2.83 1.35 22.14
CA GLU A 133 4.04 2.02 21.64
C GLU A 133 4.95 1.07 20.84
N ARG A 134 5.10 -0.18 21.32
CA ARG A 134 5.88 -1.21 20.62
C ARG A 134 5.31 -1.50 19.24
N THR A 135 3.98 -1.66 19.15
CA THR A 135 3.29 -1.94 17.87
C THR A 135 3.40 -0.74 16.94
N PHE A 136 3.26 0.48 17.45
CA PHE A 136 3.42 1.70 16.66
C PHE A 136 4.84 1.82 16.08
N LYS A 137 5.88 1.59 16.90
CA LYS A 137 7.26 1.57 16.43
C LYS A 137 7.49 0.54 15.32
N GLN A 138 6.90 -0.65 15.47
CA GLN A 138 7.00 -1.69 14.44
C GLN A 138 6.28 -1.28 13.15
N THR A 139 5.08 -0.69 13.25
CA THR A 139 4.33 -0.11 12.13
C THR A 139 5.18 0.96 11.42
N MET A 140 5.77 1.88 12.17
CA MET A 140 6.63 2.93 11.60
C MET A 140 7.84 2.36 10.85
N CYS A 141 8.49 1.32 11.39
CA CYS A 141 9.61 0.64 10.70
C CYS A 141 9.15 -0.01 9.39
N ASP A 142 7.97 -0.65 9.41
CA ASP A 142 7.43 -1.33 8.23
C ASP A 142 7.02 -0.33 7.14
N LEU A 143 6.29 0.72 7.50
CA LEU A 143 5.91 1.79 6.56
C LEU A 143 7.13 2.50 5.99
N LYS A 144 8.14 2.74 6.85
CA LYS A 144 9.37 3.40 6.42
C LYS A 144 10.12 2.60 5.35
N TYR A 145 10.27 1.28 5.50
CA TYR A 145 10.98 0.52 4.48
C TYR A 145 10.24 0.50 3.14
N HIS A 146 8.90 0.47 3.14
CA HIS A 146 8.13 0.57 1.89
C HIS A 146 8.34 1.92 1.20
N ALA A 147 8.34 3.02 1.97
CA ALA A 147 8.63 4.34 1.45
C ALA A 147 10.06 4.45 0.91
N ASP A 148 11.05 3.93 1.64
CA ASP A 148 12.45 3.92 1.22
C ASP A 148 12.64 3.15 -0.11
N VAL A 149 11.94 2.04 -0.31
CA VAL A 149 11.97 1.29 -1.59
C VAL A 149 11.47 2.15 -2.74
N LEU A 150 10.35 2.87 -2.59
CA LEU A 150 9.83 3.78 -3.61
C LEU A 150 10.78 4.97 -3.86
N ASP A 151 11.42 5.48 -2.81
CA ASP A 151 12.42 6.55 -2.92
C ASP A 151 13.67 6.06 -3.68
N HIS A 152 14.16 4.85 -3.42
CA HIS A 152 15.28 4.24 -4.18
C HIS A 152 14.94 3.96 -5.64
N MET A 153 13.66 3.74 -5.96
CA MET A 153 13.18 3.69 -7.35
C MET A 153 13.13 5.08 -8.00
N GLY A 154 13.27 6.18 -7.24
CA GLY A 154 13.17 7.56 -7.72
C GLY A 154 11.76 7.92 -8.18
N LEU A 155 10.75 7.41 -7.47
CA LEU A 155 9.34 7.67 -7.69
C LEU A 155 8.85 8.81 -6.79
N ASP A 156 7.89 9.57 -7.29
CA ASP A 156 7.24 10.67 -6.57
C ASP A 156 6.12 10.18 -5.61
N GLU A 157 5.41 11.10 -5.01
CA GLU A 157 4.30 10.84 -4.06
C GLU A 157 3.08 10.19 -4.71
N ASN A 158 2.93 10.22 -6.05
CA ASN A 158 1.88 9.48 -6.76
C ASN A 158 2.04 7.95 -6.61
N SER A 159 3.24 7.50 -6.22
CA SER A 159 3.48 6.11 -5.83
C SER A 159 3.10 5.92 -4.37
N VAL A 160 1.82 5.65 -4.13
CA VAL A 160 1.20 5.64 -2.80
C VAL A 160 1.35 4.30 -2.07
N MET A 161 1.17 4.36 -0.76
CA MET A 161 1.07 3.21 0.13
C MET A 161 -0.33 3.20 0.77
N VAL A 162 -1.14 2.22 0.38
CA VAL A 162 -2.52 2.06 0.88
C VAL A 162 -2.50 1.34 2.22
N ILE A 163 -3.16 1.88 3.23
CA ILE A 163 -3.30 1.24 4.55
C ILE A 163 -4.74 1.34 5.06
N HIS A 164 -5.15 0.38 5.87
CA HIS A 164 -6.43 0.42 6.59
C HIS A 164 -6.31 1.22 7.89
N GLY A 165 -7.45 1.68 8.44
CA GLY A 165 -7.49 2.38 9.72
C GLY A 165 -7.00 1.55 10.92
N GLY A 166 -7.10 0.22 10.83
CA GLY A 166 -6.66 -0.72 11.87
C GLY A 166 -7.78 -1.15 12.81
N GLY A 167 -7.45 -1.44 14.08
CA GLY A 167 -8.41 -1.88 15.09
C GLY A 167 -9.04 -0.73 15.87
N VAL A 168 -10.20 -0.97 16.48
CA VAL A 168 -11.00 0.03 17.22
C VAL A 168 -10.59 0.23 18.67
N TYR A 169 -9.94 -0.76 19.29
CA TYR A 169 -9.41 -0.71 20.68
C TYR A 169 -10.41 -0.17 21.72
N ASN A 170 -11.62 -0.73 21.78
CA ASN A 170 -12.74 -0.42 22.68
C ASN A 170 -13.50 0.88 22.39
N ASN A 171 -12.84 1.93 21.90
CA ASN A 171 -13.46 3.22 21.58
C ASN A 171 -12.98 3.70 20.21
N LYS A 172 -13.89 3.73 19.24
CA LYS A 172 -13.58 4.10 17.86
C LYS A 172 -13.10 5.55 17.76
N LEU A 173 -13.81 6.49 18.38
CA LEU A 173 -13.47 7.92 18.31
C LEU A 173 -12.09 8.19 18.92
N GLU A 174 -11.83 7.68 20.14
CA GLU A 174 -10.50 7.81 20.74
C GLU A 174 -9.39 7.17 19.90
N THR A 175 -9.71 6.11 19.19
CA THR A 175 -8.76 5.46 18.29
C THR A 175 -8.48 6.30 17.06
N MET A 176 -9.49 6.95 16.48
CA MET A 176 -9.30 7.88 15.35
C MET A 176 -8.50 9.11 15.76
N GLU A 177 -8.76 9.69 16.93
CA GLU A 177 -7.98 10.82 17.46
C GLU A 177 -6.49 10.41 17.67
N ARG A 178 -6.26 9.28 18.31
CA ARG A 178 -4.90 8.72 18.49
C ARG A 178 -4.24 8.42 17.15
N TRP A 179 -4.99 7.92 16.16
CA TRP A 179 -4.51 7.70 14.81
C TRP A 179 -4.00 9.01 14.19
N CYS A 180 -4.76 10.09 14.31
CA CYS A 180 -4.36 11.41 13.82
C CYS A 180 -3.09 11.93 14.49
N GLU A 181 -2.97 11.74 15.82
CA GLU A 181 -1.77 12.17 16.56
C GLU A 181 -0.54 11.33 16.17
N GLN A 182 -0.68 10.03 16.07
CA GLN A 182 0.42 9.13 15.69
C GLN A 182 0.84 9.29 14.23
N TYR A 183 -0.09 9.59 13.31
CA TYR A 183 0.23 9.91 11.92
C TYR A 183 1.22 11.08 11.81
N LYS A 184 1.08 12.12 12.63
CA LYS A 184 1.99 13.28 12.65
C LYS A 184 3.43 12.91 13.03
N LEU A 185 3.61 11.81 13.76
CA LEU A 185 4.93 11.31 14.18
C LEU A 185 5.64 10.46 13.13
N LEU A 186 4.96 10.08 12.05
CA LEU A 186 5.56 9.31 10.97
C LEU A 186 6.58 10.15 10.19
N PRO A 187 7.65 9.54 9.64
CA PRO A 187 8.59 10.22 8.77
C PRO A 187 7.89 10.89 7.58
N GLU A 188 8.42 11.99 7.10
CA GLU A 188 7.84 12.75 6.00
C GLU A 188 7.71 11.93 4.72
N ASN A 189 8.72 11.13 4.37
CA ASN A 189 8.67 10.26 3.19
C ASN A 189 7.61 9.15 3.29
N VAL A 190 7.16 8.80 4.50
CA VAL A 190 6.00 7.92 4.73
C VAL A 190 4.71 8.71 4.54
N ARG A 191 4.56 9.85 5.25
CA ARG A 191 3.31 10.64 5.25
C ARG A 191 2.88 11.09 3.85
N ARG A 192 3.83 11.56 3.03
CA ARG A 192 3.54 12.04 1.67
C ARG A 192 3.04 10.93 0.71
N ARG A 193 3.17 9.66 1.11
CA ARG A 193 2.78 8.49 0.29
C ARG A 193 1.59 7.72 0.85
N LEU A 194 1.25 7.93 2.13
CA LEU A 194 0.15 7.20 2.74
C LEU A 194 -1.19 7.67 2.21
N VAL A 195 -2.06 6.70 1.94
CA VAL A 195 -3.47 6.90 1.67
C VAL A 195 -4.28 5.94 2.54
N LEU A 196 -5.43 6.37 3.02
CA LEU A 196 -6.26 5.63 3.95
C LEU A 196 -7.42 4.96 3.21
N GLU A 197 -7.58 3.65 3.42
CA GLU A 197 -8.62 2.83 2.82
C GLU A 197 -9.64 2.39 3.88
N ASN A 198 -10.94 2.44 3.55
CA ASN A 198 -11.98 1.85 4.37
C ASN A 198 -11.77 0.33 4.48
N CYS A 199 -12.11 -0.24 5.62
CA CYS A 199 -11.93 -1.67 5.84
C CYS A 199 -13.26 -2.40 6.07
N GLU A 200 -13.22 -3.71 5.95
CA GLU A 200 -14.39 -4.57 6.01
C GLU A 200 -15.02 -4.69 7.42
N ARG A 201 -14.38 -4.18 8.49
CA ARG A 201 -14.81 -4.45 9.88
C ARG A 201 -14.84 -3.25 10.82
N CYS A 202 -13.82 -2.40 10.78
CA CYS A 202 -13.57 -1.44 11.85
C CYS A 202 -13.77 0.01 11.43
N PHE A 203 -13.35 0.37 10.23
CA PHE A 203 -13.38 1.74 9.72
C PHE A 203 -14.21 1.82 8.45
N SER A 204 -15.35 2.52 8.54
CA SER A 204 -16.17 2.86 7.39
C SER A 204 -15.49 3.90 6.50
N ILE A 205 -16.13 4.25 5.39
CA ILE A 205 -15.65 5.33 4.53
C ILE A 205 -15.77 6.69 5.24
N GLU A 206 -16.82 6.90 6.03
CA GLU A 206 -17.03 8.11 6.84
C GLU A 206 -15.94 8.27 7.90
N ASP A 207 -15.52 7.18 8.55
CA ASP A 207 -14.39 7.20 9.49
C ASP A 207 -13.09 7.62 8.80
N CYS A 208 -12.86 7.13 7.57
CA CYS A 208 -11.68 7.49 6.78
C CYS A 208 -11.72 8.97 6.35
N LEU A 209 -12.88 9.49 5.95
CA LEU A 209 -13.08 10.90 5.61
C LEU A 209 -12.89 11.80 6.83
N TYR A 210 -13.40 11.39 8.00
CA TYR A 210 -13.16 12.10 9.26
C TYR A 210 -11.65 12.23 9.56
N ILE A 211 -10.89 11.15 9.44
CA ILE A 211 -9.43 11.18 9.64
C ILE A 211 -8.76 12.05 8.58
N SER A 212 -9.20 11.96 7.32
CA SER A 212 -8.70 12.77 6.21
C SER A 212 -8.82 14.27 6.49
N GLU A 213 -9.99 14.72 6.96
CA GLU A 213 -10.23 16.12 7.35
C GLU A 213 -9.24 16.60 8.43
N LYS A 214 -8.87 15.74 9.39
CA LYS A 214 -7.98 16.10 10.51
C LYS A 214 -6.50 16.19 10.13
N VAL A 215 -6.04 15.36 9.19
CA VAL A 215 -4.60 15.22 8.90
C VAL A 215 -4.23 15.35 7.43
N ASN A 216 -5.21 15.67 6.58
CA ASN A 216 -5.04 15.86 5.13
C ASN A 216 -4.40 14.64 4.45
N ILE A 217 -4.89 13.44 4.76
CA ILE A 217 -4.48 12.18 4.13
C ILE A 217 -5.48 11.82 3.02
N PRO A 218 -5.05 11.48 1.78
CA PRO A 218 -5.97 11.05 0.74
C PRO A 218 -6.69 9.74 1.10
N VAL A 219 -7.93 9.60 0.65
CA VAL A 219 -8.77 8.42 0.90
C VAL A 219 -8.91 7.56 -0.36
N VAL A 220 -8.82 6.25 -0.18
CA VAL A 220 -9.11 5.23 -1.20
C VAL A 220 -10.39 4.50 -0.81
N PHE A 221 -11.30 4.34 -1.76
CA PHE A 221 -12.56 3.66 -1.56
C PHE A 221 -12.50 2.22 -2.10
N ASP A 222 -12.54 1.24 -1.19
CA ASP A 222 -12.75 -0.16 -1.53
C ASP A 222 -14.24 -0.51 -1.41
N THR A 223 -14.88 -0.77 -2.55
CA THR A 223 -16.31 -1.09 -2.65
C THR A 223 -16.64 -2.46 -2.09
N HIS A 224 -15.69 -3.40 -2.07
CA HIS A 224 -15.88 -4.70 -1.45
C HIS A 224 -15.87 -4.58 0.08
N HIS A 225 -14.91 -3.84 0.63
CA HIS A 225 -14.85 -3.55 2.07
C HIS A 225 -16.10 -2.80 2.54
N TYR A 226 -16.57 -1.81 1.77
CA TYR A 226 -17.83 -1.11 2.03
C TYR A 226 -19.00 -2.09 2.14
N THR A 227 -19.12 -3.00 1.17
CA THR A 227 -20.20 -3.99 1.19
C THR A 227 -20.12 -4.94 2.39
N CYS A 228 -18.91 -5.34 2.78
CA CYS A 228 -18.69 -6.20 3.94
C CYS A 228 -18.96 -5.47 5.25
N TYR A 229 -18.50 -4.23 5.38
CA TYR A 229 -18.71 -3.39 6.56
C TYR A 229 -20.21 -3.21 6.83
N ASN A 230 -20.99 -2.81 5.83
CA ASN A 230 -22.45 -2.58 5.98
C ASN A 230 -23.24 -3.85 6.36
N LYS A 231 -22.77 -5.03 5.92
CA LYS A 231 -23.37 -6.29 6.38
C LYS A 231 -23.08 -6.60 7.85
N LEU A 232 -21.97 -6.15 8.39
CA LEU A 232 -21.61 -6.31 9.81
C LEU A 232 -22.20 -5.23 10.70
N HIS A 233 -22.62 -4.10 10.12
CA HIS A 233 -23.18 -2.94 10.82
C HIS A 233 -24.58 -2.58 10.26
N PRO A 234 -25.57 -3.49 10.38
CA PRO A 234 -26.89 -3.31 9.73
C PRO A 234 -27.72 -2.15 10.32
N ASP A 235 -27.34 -1.67 11.50
CA ASP A 235 -28.02 -0.53 12.16
C ASP A 235 -27.50 0.83 11.67
N GLU A 236 -26.39 0.87 10.93
CA GLU A 236 -25.87 2.07 10.28
C GLU A 236 -26.58 2.25 8.92
N THR A 237 -26.87 3.49 8.57
CA THR A 237 -27.50 3.82 7.27
C THR A 237 -26.50 4.56 6.40
N PRO A 238 -25.64 3.84 5.65
CA PRO A 238 -24.63 4.46 4.78
C PRO A 238 -25.30 5.11 3.57
N LEU A 239 -24.65 6.11 3.00
CA LEU A 239 -25.00 6.65 1.68
C LEU A 239 -24.74 5.60 0.59
N TYR A 240 -25.27 5.82 -0.62
CA TYR A 240 -24.84 5.00 -1.76
C TYR A 240 -23.38 5.22 -2.10
N PRO A 241 -22.64 4.21 -2.61
CA PRO A 241 -21.21 4.32 -2.91
C PRO A 241 -20.83 5.55 -3.76
N GLU A 242 -21.67 5.88 -4.73
CA GLU A 242 -21.45 7.02 -5.64
C GLU A 242 -21.56 8.39 -4.95
N GLU A 243 -22.23 8.48 -3.81
CA GLU A 243 -22.41 9.73 -3.07
C GLU A 243 -21.15 10.15 -2.32
N TYR A 244 -20.24 9.19 -2.01
CA TYR A 244 -18.94 9.48 -1.38
C TYR A 244 -17.89 9.94 -2.38
N ILE A 245 -18.03 9.64 -3.68
CA ILE A 245 -17.00 9.90 -4.68
C ILE A 245 -16.56 11.38 -4.74
N PRO A 246 -17.47 12.38 -4.73
CA PRO A 246 -17.05 13.79 -4.76
C PRO A 246 -16.15 14.14 -3.58
N GLU A 247 -16.51 13.76 -2.36
CA GLU A 247 -15.75 14.05 -1.15
C GLU A 247 -14.40 13.32 -1.15
N ILE A 248 -14.37 12.05 -1.58
CA ILE A 248 -13.12 11.29 -1.73
C ILE A 248 -12.17 11.98 -2.71
N LEU A 249 -12.68 12.47 -3.84
CA LEU A 249 -11.86 13.16 -4.85
C LEU A 249 -11.28 14.48 -4.33
N GLU A 250 -11.96 15.15 -3.40
CA GLU A 250 -11.44 16.37 -2.75
C GLU A 250 -10.26 16.10 -1.81
N THR A 251 -10.04 14.84 -1.39
CA THR A 251 -8.90 14.46 -0.56
C THR A 251 -7.59 14.31 -1.34
N TRP A 252 -7.63 14.33 -2.69
CA TRP A 252 -6.46 14.10 -3.58
C TRP A 252 -5.89 15.43 -4.18
#